data_97b631aabc97322f694b2d2cc150f703
#
_entry.id   97b631aabc97322f694b2d2cc150f703
#
_cell.length_a   1.000
_cell.length_b   1.000
_cell.length_c   1.000
_cell.angle_alpha   90.00
_cell.angle_beta   90.00
_cell.angle_gamma   90.00
#
_symmetry.space_group_name_H-M   'P 1'
#
loop_
_entity.id
_entity.type
_entity.pdbx_description
1 polymer ?
#
loop_
_entity_poly.entity_id
_entity_poly.type
_entity_poly.pdbx_seq_one_letter_code
_entity_poly.pdbx_strand_id
1 'polypeptide(L)'
;MDVYGHVNNARVVTLLEEARTELLFREGARRGAQALVNGVVVVELMVRYRQPLVYSARPVRVHLWVSDLRAASFALDYIIAGTDGDAVTARTQLAAYDTAVQRPRRLMPAEREFLTAFREDGGDG
;
A
#
# COMPACT_ATOMS: atom_id res chain seq x y z
N MET A 1 5.25 19.88 -5.51
CA MET A 1 5.45 20.19 -6.95
C MET A 1 6.82 20.80 -7.16
N ASP A 2 7.47 20.41 -8.22
CA ASP A 2 8.72 21.06 -8.58
C ASP A 2 8.45 22.19 -9.59
N VAL A 3 9.52 22.88 -10.01
CA VAL A 3 9.39 24.05 -10.87
C VAL A 3 8.85 23.75 -12.27
N TYR A 4 8.80 22.49 -12.64
CA TYR A 4 8.31 22.09 -13.97
C TYR A 4 6.87 21.58 -13.94
N GLY A 5 6.19 21.72 -12.81
CA GLY A 5 4.81 21.27 -12.69
C GLY A 5 4.65 19.77 -12.43
N HIS A 6 5.71 19.07 -12.17
CA HIS A 6 5.67 17.64 -11.85
C HIS A 6 5.51 17.44 -10.35
N VAL A 7 4.84 16.36 -9.97
CA VAL A 7 4.75 15.96 -8.56
C VAL A 7 6.10 15.39 -8.16
N ASN A 8 6.67 15.91 -7.08
CA ASN A 8 7.99 15.44 -6.64
C ASN A 8 7.91 14.09 -5.92
N ASN A 9 9.08 13.47 -5.74
CA ASN A 9 9.18 12.14 -5.16
C ASN A 9 8.61 12.06 -3.74
N ALA A 10 8.83 13.08 -2.93
CA ALA A 10 8.33 13.08 -1.56
C ALA A 10 6.79 13.05 -1.54
N ARG A 11 6.16 13.78 -2.46
CA ARG A 11 4.71 13.79 -2.57
C ARG A 11 4.19 12.43 -3.03
N VAL A 12 4.87 11.77 -3.94
CA VAL A 12 4.49 10.42 -4.38
C VAL A 12 4.51 9.46 -3.21
N VAL A 13 5.58 9.44 -2.44
CA VAL A 13 5.67 8.56 -1.26
C VAL A 13 4.54 8.85 -0.28
N THR A 14 4.23 10.12 -0.05
CA THR A 14 3.12 10.50 0.82
C THR A 14 1.79 9.95 0.32
N LEU A 15 1.54 10.03 -0.99
CA LEU A 15 0.31 9.49 -1.57
C LEU A 15 0.19 7.99 -1.34
N LEU A 16 1.29 7.26 -1.47
CA LEU A 16 1.30 5.82 -1.22
C LEU A 16 1.03 5.52 0.24
N GLU A 17 1.61 6.28 1.15
CA GLU A 17 1.36 6.11 2.58
C GLU A 17 -0.08 6.41 2.96
N GLU A 18 -0.66 7.46 2.37
CA GLU A 18 -2.06 7.79 2.61
C GLU A 18 -2.98 6.66 2.13
N ALA A 19 -2.71 6.10 0.97
CA ALA A 19 -3.51 4.99 0.44
C ALA A 19 -3.40 3.76 1.34
N ARG A 20 -2.20 3.45 1.83
CA ARG A 20 -1.99 2.34 2.75
C ARG A 20 -2.72 2.55 4.07
N THR A 21 -2.64 3.75 4.61
CA THR A 21 -3.32 4.11 5.86
C THR A 21 -4.82 3.95 5.72
N GLU A 22 -5.38 4.42 4.62
CA GLU A 22 -6.81 4.29 4.34
C GLU A 22 -7.24 2.83 4.33
N LEU A 23 -6.47 1.97 3.65
CA LEU A 23 -6.79 0.56 3.59
C LEU A 23 -6.68 -0.11 4.95
N LEU A 24 -5.51 0.02 5.59
CA LEU A 24 -5.23 -0.75 6.80
C LEU A 24 -5.95 -0.21 8.02
N PHE A 25 -6.03 1.11 8.16
CA PHE A 25 -6.63 1.71 9.35
C PHE A 25 -8.15 1.77 9.25
N ARG A 26 -8.64 2.29 8.15
CA ARG A 26 -10.08 2.50 8.02
C ARG A 26 -10.81 1.22 7.64
N GLU A 27 -10.42 0.58 6.56
CA GLU A 27 -11.07 -0.64 6.11
C GLU A 27 -10.77 -1.82 7.02
N GLY A 28 -9.53 -1.92 7.51
CA GLY A 28 -9.14 -2.97 8.44
C GLY A 28 -9.95 -2.93 9.72
N ALA A 29 -10.12 -1.75 10.31
CA ALA A 29 -10.92 -1.59 11.52
C ALA A 29 -12.37 -1.94 11.28
N ARG A 30 -12.94 -1.52 10.16
CA ARG A 30 -14.34 -1.82 9.82
C ARG A 30 -14.61 -3.30 9.61
N ARG A 31 -13.60 -4.06 9.20
CA ARG A 31 -13.74 -5.47 8.87
C ARG A 31 -13.17 -6.40 9.94
N GLY A 32 -12.87 -5.87 11.10
CA GLY A 32 -12.42 -6.69 12.23
C GLY A 32 -10.93 -7.02 12.26
N ALA A 33 -10.13 -6.38 11.42
CA ALA A 33 -8.69 -6.59 11.40
C ALA A 33 -7.95 -5.45 12.09
N GLN A 34 -8.46 -5.02 13.23
CA GLN A 34 -7.94 -3.85 13.93
C GLN A 34 -6.48 -3.99 14.35
N ALA A 35 -6.01 -5.21 14.59
CA ALA A 35 -4.62 -5.42 14.98
C ALA A 35 -3.62 -4.98 13.91
N LEU A 36 -4.05 -4.87 12.65
CA LEU A 36 -3.18 -4.38 11.58
C LEU A 36 -2.79 -2.92 11.77
N VAL A 37 -3.60 -2.15 12.49
CA VAL A 37 -3.34 -0.74 12.71
C VAL A 37 -1.99 -0.51 13.38
N ASN A 38 -1.68 -1.31 14.40
CA ASN A 38 -0.46 -1.15 15.19
C ASN A 38 0.45 -2.36 15.15
N GLY A 39 0.09 -3.35 14.38
CA GLY A 39 0.78 -4.64 14.40
C GLY A 39 1.51 -4.99 13.11
N VAL A 40 1.91 -3.99 12.33
CA VAL A 40 2.71 -4.22 11.13
C VAL A 40 3.82 -3.18 11.04
N VAL A 41 4.93 -3.58 10.42
CA VAL A 41 6.04 -2.66 10.16
C VAL A 41 6.38 -2.73 8.67
N VAL A 42 6.80 -1.61 8.13
CA VAL A 42 7.28 -1.54 6.75
C VAL A 42 8.71 -2.05 6.73
N VAL A 43 8.96 -3.06 5.92
CA VAL A 43 10.28 -3.65 5.76
C VAL A 43 11.00 -3.05 4.57
N GLU A 44 10.25 -2.79 3.49
CA GLU A 44 10.83 -2.27 2.25
C GLU A 44 9.78 -1.50 1.48
N LEU A 45 10.22 -0.43 0.85
CA LEU A 45 9.39 0.31 -0.09
C LEU A 45 10.17 0.44 -1.40
N MET A 46 9.55 0.01 -2.49
CA MET A 46 10.12 0.18 -3.83
C MET A 46 9.18 1.02 -4.65
N VAL A 47 9.71 2.00 -5.35
CA VAL A 47 8.94 2.89 -6.21
C VAL A 47 9.61 2.97 -7.57
N ARG A 48 8.84 2.80 -8.63
CA ARG A 48 9.32 2.95 -9.99
C ARG A 48 8.55 4.08 -10.67
N TYR A 49 9.29 5.01 -11.21
CA TYR A 49 8.73 6.14 -11.95
C TYR A 49 8.82 5.81 -13.44
N ARG A 50 7.67 5.52 -14.03
CA ARG A 50 7.60 5.13 -15.45
C ARG A 50 7.44 6.32 -16.38
N GLN A 51 6.77 7.35 -15.88
CA GLN A 51 6.63 8.62 -16.59
C GLN A 51 6.45 9.71 -15.54
N PRO A 52 6.74 10.97 -15.89
CA PRO A 52 6.51 12.06 -14.94
C PRO A 52 5.05 12.12 -14.53
N LEU A 53 4.81 12.30 -13.24
CA LEU A 53 3.47 12.53 -12.73
C LEU A 53 3.23 14.03 -12.72
N VAL A 54 2.35 14.48 -13.60
CA VAL A 54 2.12 15.90 -13.82
C VAL A 54 0.99 16.39 -12.92
N TYR A 55 1.17 17.58 -12.35
CA TYR A 55 0.14 18.20 -11.55
C TYR A 55 -1.13 18.40 -12.37
N SER A 56 -2.26 18.08 -11.76
CA SER A 56 -3.58 18.22 -12.37
C SER A 56 -4.55 18.69 -11.30
N ALA A 57 -5.58 19.41 -11.73
CA ALA A 57 -6.67 19.79 -10.85
C ALA A 57 -7.50 18.58 -10.40
N ARG A 58 -7.37 17.46 -11.11
CA ARG A 58 -8.09 16.24 -10.74
C ARG A 58 -7.36 15.53 -9.60
N PRO A 59 -8.10 14.87 -8.69
CA PRO A 59 -7.47 14.07 -7.66
C PRO A 59 -6.62 12.96 -8.29
N VAL A 60 -5.49 12.69 -7.67
CA VAL A 60 -4.65 11.57 -8.08
C VAL A 60 -5.29 10.28 -7.58
N ARG A 61 -5.39 9.29 -8.47
CA ARG A 61 -5.94 7.98 -8.11
C ARG A 61 -4.81 7.01 -7.86
N VAL A 62 -4.85 6.39 -6.71
CA VAL A 62 -3.92 5.33 -6.35
C VAL A 62 -4.72 4.03 -6.29
N HIS A 63 -4.35 3.09 -7.15
CA HIS A 63 -4.93 1.75 -7.10
C HIS A 63 -3.97 0.87 -6.32
N LEU A 64 -4.47 0.15 -5.33
CA LEU A 64 -3.61 -0.74 -4.55
C LEU A 64 -4.31 -2.06 -4.25
N TRP A 65 -3.52 -3.11 -4.08
CA TRP A 65 -4.03 -4.44 -3.76
C TRP A 65 -2.99 -5.20 -2.96
N VAL A 66 -3.46 -6.25 -2.28
CA VAL A 66 -2.59 -7.12 -1.49
C VAL A 66 -1.98 -8.17 -2.40
N SER A 67 -0.70 -8.41 -2.24
CA SER A 67 0.01 -9.46 -2.94
C SER A 67 0.94 -10.19 -1.98
N ASP A 68 1.50 -11.31 -2.44
CA ASP A 68 2.51 -12.07 -1.69
C ASP A 68 2.13 -12.29 -0.23
N LEU A 69 0.89 -12.74 0.00
CA LEU A 69 0.38 -12.96 1.36
C LEU A 69 0.98 -14.24 1.92
N ARG A 70 1.72 -14.11 3.02
CA ARG A 70 2.42 -15.20 3.68
C ARG A 70 1.96 -15.32 5.13
N ALA A 71 2.58 -16.22 5.89
CA ALA A 71 2.17 -16.49 7.27
C ALA A 71 2.36 -15.28 8.19
N ALA A 72 3.41 -14.49 7.96
CA ALA A 72 3.76 -13.37 8.83
C ALA A 72 4.04 -12.07 8.07
N SER A 73 3.74 -12.04 6.78
CA SER A 73 4.04 -10.87 5.95
C SER A 73 3.12 -10.80 4.76
N PHE A 74 3.08 -9.65 4.13
CA PHE A 74 2.36 -9.45 2.88
C PHE A 74 2.94 -8.23 2.18
N ALA A 75 2.57 -8.07 0.93
CA ALA A 75 2.95 -6.89 0.17
C ALA A 75 1.71 -6.14 -0.27
N LEU A 76 1.86 -4.83 -0.42
CA LEU A 76 0.88 -3.99 -1.09
C LEU A 76 1.51 -3.50 -2.38
N ASP A 77 0.84 -3.74 -3.49
CA ASP A 77 1.25 -3.20 -4.78
C ASP A 77 0.40 -1.99 -5.10
N TYR A 78 0.99 -0.99 -5.72
CA TYR A 78 0.32 0.28 -6.02
C TYR A 78 0.56 0.67 -7.46
N ILE A 79 -0.44 1.32 -8.05
CA ILE A 79 -0.31 1.97 -9.35
C ILE A 79 -0.89 3.38 -9.22
N ILE A 80 -0.15 4.35 -9.68
CA ILE A 80 -0.65 5.71 -9.85
C ILE A 80 -0.76 5.94 -11.35
N ALA A 81 -1.99 6.20 -11.82
CA ALA A 81 -2.24 6.39 -13.23
C ALA A 81 -1.67 7.73 -13.72
N GLY A 82 -1.09 7.69 -14.89
CA GLY A 82 -0.64 8.89 -15.60
C GLY A 82 -1.53 9.19 -16.79
N THR A 83 -1.06 10.07 -17.64
CA THR A 83 -1.81 10.49 -18.82
C THR A 83 -1.87 9.37 -19.86
N ASP A 84 -0.76 8.67 -20.06
CA ASP A 84 -0.63 7.64 -21.08
C ASP A 84 -0.25 6.28 -20.46
N GLY A 85 -0.98 5.86 -19.46
CA GLY A 85 -0.72 4.62 -18.76
C GLY A 85 -0.23 4.86 -17.34
N ASP A 86 0.44 3.88 -16.76
CA ASP A 86 0.87 3.97 -15.37
C ASP A 86 2.07 4.91 -15.24
N ALA A 87 1.93 5.92 -14.40
CA ALA A 87 3.03 6.85 -14.13
C ALA A 87 3.97 6.30 -13.06
N VAL A 88 3.42 5.65 -12.04
CA VAL A 88 4.19 5.11 -10.92
C VAL A 88 3.69 3.73 -10.60
N THR A 89 4.60 2.80 -10.40
CA THR A 89 4.29 1.51 -9.78
C THR A 89 5.13 1.39 -8.52
N ALA A 90 4.58 0.75 -7.50
CA ALA A 90 5.28 0.64 -6.23
C ALA A 90 4.88 -0.63 -5.50
N ARG A 91 5.72 -1.02 -4.54
CA ARG A 91 5.43 -2.13 -3.64
C ARG A 91 5.96 -1.80 -2.26
N THR A 92 5.14 -2.06 -1.26
CA THR A 92 5.54 -1.99 0.15
C THR A 92 5.50 -3.41 0.70
N GLN A 93 6.62 -3.86 1.25
CA GLN A 93 6.68 -5.12 1.96
C GLN A 93 6.44 -4.84 3.45
N LEU A 94 5.48 -5.53 4.02
CA LEU A 94 5.09 -5.34 5.42
C LEU A 94 5.19 -6.67 6.16
N ALA A 95 5.60 -6.60 7.42
CA ALA A 95 5.68 -7.77 8.28
C ALA A 95 4.80 -7.56 9.49
N ALA A 96 4.12 -8.63 9.91
CA ALA A 96 3.36 -8.63 11.15
C ALA A 96 4.33 -8.58 12.32
N TYR A 97 4.03 -7.74 13.30
CA TYR A 97 4.97 -7.47 14.38
C TYR A 97 4.20 -7.19 15.65
N ASP A 98 4.71 -7.73 16.76
CA ASP A 98 4.14 -7.45 18.07
C ASP A 98 4.96 -6.34 18.70
N THR A 99 4.40 -5.14 18.74
CA THR A 99 5.13 -3.97 19.24
C THR A 99 5.32 -4.00 20.75
N ALA A 100 4.47 -4.73 21.47
CA ALA A 100 4.58 -4.81 22.94
C ALA A 100 5.83 -5.58 23.35
N VAL A 101 6.14 -6.68 22.65
CA VAL A 101 7.31 -7.51 22.96
C VAL A 101 8.42 -7.36 21.93
N GLN A 102 8.20 -6.53 20.92
CA GLN A 102 9.18 -6.23 19.87
C GLN A 102 9.67 -7.48 19.16
N ARG A 103 8.73 -8.28 18.66
CA ARG A 103 9.02 -9.52 17.95
C ARG A 103 8.11 -9.68 16.74
N PRO A 104 8.59 -10.36 15.69
CA PRO A 104 7.71 -10.78 14.62
C PRO A 104 6.61 -11.70 15.16
N ARG A 105 5.47 -11.67 14.51
CA ARG A 105 4.34 -12.54 14.85
C ARG A 105 3.71 -13.06 13.55
N ARG A 106 2.84 -14.04 13.68
CA ARG A 106 2.05 -14.48 12.54
C ARG A 106 0.83 -13.59 12.38
N LEU A 107 0.36 -13.47 11.16
CA LEU A 107 -0.92 -12.83 10.89
C LEU A 107 -2.04 -13.68 11.53
N MET A 108 -2.98 -13.00 12.18
CA MET A 108 -4.12 -13.65 12.78
C MET A 108 -5.15 -14.01 11.70
N PRO A 109 -6.03 -14.99 11.96
CA PRO A 109 -7.04 -15.37 10.97
C PRO A 109 -7.88 -14.20 10.45
N ALA A 110 -8.33 -13.30 11.32
CA ALA A 110 -9.12 -12.14 10.90
C ALA A 110 -8.32 -11.20 9.99
N GLU A 111 -7.03 -11.06 10.26
CA GLU A 111 -6.15 -10.25 9.43
C GLU A 111 -5.96 -10.89 8.05
N ARG A 112 -5.75 -12.19 8.02
CA ARG A 112 -5.59 -12.90 6.76
C ARG A 112 -6.85 -12.84 5.92
N GLU A 113 -8.01 -12.98 6.55
CA GLU A 113 -9.28 -12.90 5.86
C GLU A 113 -9.47 -11.52 5.24
N PHE A 114 -9.18 -10.46 6.00
CA PHE A 114 -9.25 -9.10 5.51
C PHE A 114 -8.32 -8.89 4.32
N LEU A 115 -7.05 -9.28 4.47
CA LEU A 115 -6.05 -9.08 3.41
C LEU A 115 -6.41 -9.88 2.16
N THR A 116 -6.96 -11.08 2.32
CA THR A 116 -7.37 -11.90 1.19
C THR A 116 -8.45 -11.20 0.38
N ALA A 117 -9.35 -10.48 1.03
CA ALA A 117 -10.42 -9.76 0.34
C ALA A 117 -9.91 -8.66 -0.59
N PHE A 118 -8.69 -8.18 -0.35
CA PHE A 118 -8.08 -7.14 -1.17
C PHE A 118 -6.97 -7.64 -2.08
N ARG A 119 -6.85 -8.95 -2.22
CA ARG A 119 -5.92 -9.52 -3.19
C ARG A 119 -6.46 -9.32 -4.58
N GLU A 120 -5.57 -8.94 -5.48
CA GLU A 120 -5.90 -8.99 -6.89
C GLU A 120 -5.61 -10.41 -7.33
N ASP A 121 -6.64 -11.15 -7.69
CA ASP A 121 -6.48 -12.53 -8.14
C ASP A 121 -5.64 -12.56 -9.40
N GLY A 122 -4.75 -13.51 -9.48
CA GLY A 122 -3.95 -13.66 -10.66
C GLY A 122 -4.79 -13.81 -11.92
N GLY A 123 -5.98 -14.39 -11.77
CA GLY A 123 -6.90 -14.54 -12.88
C GLY A 123 -7.70 -13.29 -13.16
N ASP A 124 -7.85 -12.44 -12.19
CA ASP A 124 -8.59 -11.19 -12.32
C ASP A 124 -7.68 -10.07 -12.68
N GLY A 125 -6.60 -10.26 -12.25
CA GLY A 125 -5.49 -9.26 -12.39
C GLY A 125 -5.43 -8.73 -12.96
#